data_0920b283090b66d30c3257ae1fc6b7e1
#
_entry.id   0920b283090b66d30c3257ae1fc6b7e1
#
_cell.length_a   1.000
_cell.length_b   1.000
_cell.length_c   1.000
_cell.angle_alpha   90.00
_cell.angle_beta   90.00
_cell.angle_gamma   90.00
#
_symmetry.space_group_name_H-M   'P 1'
#
loop_
_entity.id
_entity.type
_entity.pdbx_description
1 polymer ?
#
loop_
_entity_poly.entity_id
_entity_poly.type
_entity_poly.pdbx_seq_one_letter_code
_entity_poly.pdbx_strand_id
1 'polypeptide(L)'
;LTEAVYIYINTMNKKVLILDDDMDILQICSIILKKKGFDVCTLNNSHEVIDRVRGYQPDVILMDNWIPGPGGIEATKELKNTPDLQGIPVIFFSANSNVTQLAREANADYFLQKPFDITELEAIVQVAVNQPVPEA
;
A
#
# COMPACT_ATOMS: atom_id res chain seq x y z
N LEU A 1 9.28 22.86 -15.61
CA LEU A 1 9.00 22.44 -14.23
C LEU A 1 10.20 21.75 -13.62
N THR A 2 10.50 22.03 -12.37
CA THR A 2 11.51 21.25 -11.64
C THR A 2 11.01 19.84 -11.40
N GLU A 3 11.95 18.91 -11.22
CA GLU A 3 11.63 17.53 -10.88
C GLU A 3 10.79 17.44 -9.60
N ALA A 4 11.12 18.25 -8.59
CA ALA A 4 10.38 18.29 -7.33
C ALA A 4 8.91 18.70 -7.52
N VAL A 5 8.65 19.69 -8.36
CA VAL A 5 7.28 20.16 -8.68
C VAL A 5 6.55 19.06 -9.46
N TYR A 6 7.19 18.43 -10.42
CA TYR A 6 6.62 17.33 -11.20
C TYR A 6 6.19 16.17 -10.28
N ILE A 7 7.08 15.75 -9.37
CA ILE A 7 6.79 14.69 -8.41
C ILE A 7 5.62 15.09 -7.52
N TYR A 8 5.61 16.31 -7.00
CA TYR A 8 4.52 16.81 -6.14
C TYR A 8 3.17 16.76 -6.87
N ILE A 9 3.11 17.25 -8.11
CA ILE A 9 1.88 17.24 -8.91
C ILE A 9 1.40 15.80 -9.14
N ASN A 10 2.31 14.87 -9.43
CA ASN A 10 1.97 13.47 -9.68
C ASN A 10 1.51 12.73 -8.44
N THR A 11 1.92 13.17 -7.24
CA THR A 11 1.49 12.55 -5.98
C THR A 11 0.27 13.20 -5.37
N MET A 12 -0.03 14.43 -5.78
CA MET A 12 -1.14 15.19 -5.19
C MET A 12 -2.46 14.49 -5.47
N ASN A 13 -3.21 14.26 -4.39
CA ASN A 13 -4.52 13.57 -4.40
C ASN A 13 -4.48 12.11 -4.82
N LYS A 14 -3.30 11.50 -4.96
CA LYS A 14 -3.21 10.05 -5.10
C LYS A 14 -3.64 9.40 -3.79
N LYS A 15 -4.38 8.31 -3.89
CA LYS A 15 -5.01 7.65 -2.75
C LYS A 15 -4.17 6.47 -2.26
N VAL A 16 -3.86 6.47 -0.98
CA VAL A 16 -3.14 5.37 -0.31
C VAL A 16 -4.08 4.71 0.69
N LEU A 17 -4.25 3.42 0.57
CA LEU A 17 -4.99 2.62 1.55
C LEU A 17 -3.98 1.84 2.39
N ILE A 18 -4.06 1.97 3.71
CA ILE A 18 -3.15 1.29 4.63
C ILE A 18 -3.95 0.33 5.51
N LEU A 19 -3.56 -0.93 5.51
CA LEU A 19 -4.17 -1.97 6.36
C LEU A 19 -3.13 -2.49 7.35
N ASP A 20 -3.35 -2.22 8.64
CA ASP A 20 -2.51 -2.66 9.74
C ASP A 20 -3.32 -2.65 11.02
N ASP A 21 -3.14 -3.63 11.91
CA ASP A 21 -3.85 -3.66 13.20
C ASP A 21 -3.20 -2.75 14.26
N ASP A 22 -1.97 -2.29 14.02
CA ASP A 22 -1.27 -1.36 14.90
C ASP A 22 -1.71 0.08 14.60
N MET A 23 -2.48 0.65 15.52
CA MET A 23 -3.04 2.00 15.37
C MET A 23 -1.94 3.07 15.29
N ASP A 24 -0.81 2.86 15.98
CA ASP A 24 0.31 3.80 15.94
C ASP A 24 0.96 3.83 14.56
N ILE A 25 1.13 2.66 13.94
CA ILE A 25 1.64 2.55 12.58
C ILE A 25 0.70 3.25 11.59
N LEU A 26 -0.60 3.01 11.70
CA LEU A 26 -1.59 3.66 10.84
C LEU A 26 -1.51 5.18 10.97
N GLN A 27 -1.41 5.68 12.20
CA GLN A 27 -1.36 7.12 12.46
C GLN A 27 -0.07 7.74 11.91
N ILE A 28 1.07 7.14 12.20
CA ILE A 28 2.38 7.65 11.77
C ILE A 28 2.47 7.67 10.25
N CYS A 29 2.14 6.56 9.59
CA CYS A 29 2.18 6.49 8.13
C CYS A 29 1.21 7.49 7.49
N SER A 30 0.02 7.63 8.09
CA SER A 30 -0.97 8.58 7.61
C SER A 30 -0.45 10.02 7.65
N ILE A 31 0.17 10.43 8.77
CA ILE A 31 0.74 11.77 8.92
C ILE A 31 1.84 12.01 7.88
N ILE A 32 2.75 11.06 7.74
CA ILE A 32 3.88 11.17 6.80
C ILE A 32 3.38 11.33 5.36
N LEU A 33 2.46 10.47 4.95
CA LEU A 33 1.99 10.45 3.56
C LEU A 33 1.08 11.64 3.24
N LYS A 34 0.24 12.08 4.17
CA LYS A 34 -0.56 13.28 3.99
C LYS A 34 0.29 14.52 3.78
N LYS A 35 1.42 14.63 4.50
CA LYS A 35 2.36 15.73 4.30
C LYS A 35 2.96 15.76 2.91
N LYS A 36 3.03 14.62 2.25
CA LYS A 36 3.53 14.51 0.86
C LYS A 36 2.45 14.79 -0.19
N GLY A 37 1.22 15.04 0.22
CA GLY A 37 0.11 15.34 -0.69
C GLY A 37 -0.79 14.16 -1.01
N PHE A 38 -0.55 12.99 -0.39
CA PHE A 38 -1.42 11.83 -0.58
C PHE A 38 -2.72 11.96 0.20
N ASP A 39 -3.79 11.43 -0.36
CA ASP A 39 -5.02 11.15 0.36
C ASP A 39 -4.86 9.76 1.00
N VAL A 40 -5.17 9.61 2.28
CA VAL A 40 -4.92 8.37 3.02
C VAL A 40 -6.18 7.87 3.70
N CYS A 41 -6.47 6.59 3.51
CA CYS A 41 -7.49 5.87 4.24
C CYS A 41 -6.83 4.71 4.98
N THR A 42 -7.25 4.45 6.21
CA THR A 42 -6.69 3.39 7.05
C THR A 42 -7.75 2.39 7.45
N LEU A 43 -7.37 1.11 7.50
CA LEU A 43 -8.21 0.00 7.95
C LEU A 43 -7.40 -0.86 8.92
N ASN A 44 -8.06 -1.34 9.97
CA ASN A 44 -7.41 -2.19 10.98
C ASN A 44 -7.76 -3.67 10.85
N ASN A 45 -8.39 -4.05 9.75
CA ASN A 45 -8.73 -5.44 9.44
C ASN A 45 -8.87 -5.60 7.94
N SER A 46 -8.88 -6.86 7.47
CA SER A 46 -9.00 -7.21 6.05
C SER A 46 -10.37 -7.78 5.67
N HIS A 47 -11.37 -7.62 6.54
CA HIS A 47 -12.73 -8.05 6.23
C HIS A 47 -13.28 -7.26 5.05
N GLU A 48 -13.92 -7.96 4.11
CA GLU A 48 -14.55 -7.33 2.94
C GLU A 48 -13.58 -6.46 2.14
N VAL A 49 -12.31 -6.89 2.04
CA VAL A 49 -11.25 -6.10 1.40
C VAL A 49 -11.59 -5.71 -0.03
N ILE A 50 -12.22 -6.62 -0.79
CA ILE A 50 -12.58 -6.35 -2.19
C ILE A 50 -13.56 -5.19 -2.28
N ASP A 51 -14.63 -5.20 -1.48
CA ASP A 51 -15.65 -4.15 -1.51
C ASP A 51 -15.07 -2.82 -1.03
N ARG A 52 -14.21 -2.86 -0.01
CA ARG A 52 -13.57 -1.66 0.51
C ARG A 52 -12.62 -1.02 -0.49
N VAL A 53 -11.82 -1.84 -1.18
CA VAL A 53 -10.90 -1.36 -2.22
C VAL A 53 -11.69 -0.79 -3.40
N ARG A 54 -12.75 -1.44 -3.83
CA ARG A 54 -13.62 -0.90 -4.88
C ARG A 54 -14.23 0.43 -4.49
N GLY A 55 -14.66 0.56 -3.24
CA GLY A 55 -15.29 1.79 -2.75
C GLY A 55 -14.34 2.96 -2.67
N TYR A 56 -13.11 2.73 -2.21
CA TYR A 56 -12.12 3.79 -2.06
C TYR A 56 -11.35 4.08 -3.34
N GLN A 57 -11.11 3.06 -4.15
CA GLN A 57 -10.32 3.14 -5.39
C GLN A 57 -8.89 3.69 -5.14
N PRO A 58 -8.10 3.01 -4.29
CA PRO A 58 -6.75 3.48 -4.00
C PRO A 58 -5.82 3.35 -5.20
N ASP A 59 -4.81 4.20 -5.24
CA ASP A 59 -3.72 4.13 -6.22
C ASP A 59 -2.60 3.20 -5.77
N VAL A 60 -2.51 2.93 -4.47
CA VAL A 60 -1.57 1.99 -3.87
C VAL A 60 -2.13 1.50 -2.54
N ILE A 61 -1.77 0.26 -2.20
CA ILE A 61 -2.19 -0.38 -0.95
C ILE A 61 -0.95 -0.80 -0.17
N LEU A 62 -0.88 -0.39 1.12
CA LEU A 62 0.08 -0.95 2.06
C LEU A 62 -0.64 -2.02 2.88
N MET A 63 -0.16 -3.25 2.84
CA MET A 63 -0.80 -4.41 3.45
C MET A 63 0.12 -5.05 4.48
N ASP A 64 -0.28 -4.99 5.77
CA ASP A 64 0.43 -5.70 6.82
C ASP A 64 0.13 -7.21 6.76
N ASN A 65 1.13 -8.03 7.12
CA ASN A 65 0.98 -9.48 7.18
C ASN A 65 -0.02 -9.90 8.29
N TRP A 66 0.15 -9.33 9.47
CA TRP A 66 -0.68 -9.64 10.63
C TRP A 66 -1.84 -8.65 10.74
N ILE A 67 -2.98 -9.02 10.18
CA ILE A 67 -4.18 -8.19 10.24
C ILE A 67 -5.40 -9.10 10.48
N PRO A 68 -6.33 -8.74 11.38
CA PRO A 68 -7.54 -9.52 11.62
C PRO A 68 -8.38 -9.71 10.37
N GLY A 69 -9.04 -10.85 10.28
CA GLY A 69 -9.83 -11.26 9.13
C GLY A 69 -9.10 -12.35 8.36
N PRO A 70 -9.24 -12.39 7.02
CA PRO A 70 -8.53 -13.35 6.19
C PRO A 70 -7.00 -13.26 6.29
N GLY A 71 -6.46 -12.11 6.74
CA GLY A 71 -5.04 -11.89 6.85
C GLY A 71 -4.45 -11.21 5.62
N GLY A 72 -3.22 -10.68 5.77
CA GLY A 72 -2.59 -9.89 4.72
C GLY A 72 -2.27 -10.68 3.45
N ILE A 73 -1.78 -11.93 3.61
CA ILE A 73 -1.45 -12.79 2.47
C ILE A 73 -2.70 -13.12 1.68
N GLU A 74 -3.74 -13.60 2.34
CA GLU A 74 -4.98 -13.98 1.66
C GLU A 74 -5.69 -12.77 1.03
N ALA A 75 -5.72 -11.64 1.73
CA ALA A 75 -6.29 -10.42 1.20
C ALA A 75 -5.57 -9.96 -0.07
N THR A 76 -4.23 -10.01 -0.07
CA THR A 76 -3.43 -9.63 -1.24
C THR A 76 -3.68 -10.59 -2.40
N LYS A 77 -3.71 -11.91 -2.14
CA LYS A 77 -4.03 -12.90 -3.17
C LYS A 77 -5.40 -12.65 -3.79
N GLU A 78 -6.39 -12.37 -2.96
CA GLU A 78 -7.73 -12.09 -3.43
C GLU A 78 -7.78 -10.86 -4.34
N LEU A 79 -7.09 -9.78 -3.95
CA LEU A 79 -6.97 -8.57 -4.76
C LEU A 79 -6.30 -8.87 -6.10
N LYS A 80 -5.21 -9.65 -6.09
CA LYS A 80 -4.46 -9.99 -7.30
C LYS A 80 -5.20 -10.97 -8.22
N ASN A 81 -6.19 -11.67 -7.69
CA ASN A 81 -7.05 -12.56 -8.46
C ASN A 81 -8.37 -11.90 -8.89
N THR A 82 -8.56 -10.62 -8.59
CA THR A 82 -9.76 -9.87 -8.97
C THR A 82 -9.43 -8.97 -10.16
N PRO A 83 -9.98 -9.22 -11.35
CA PRO A 83 -9.53 -8.58 -12.60
C PRO A 83 -9.54 -7.05 -12.58
N ASP A 84 -10.54 -6.43 -11.98
CA ASP A 84 -10.63 -4.96 -11.93
C ASP A 84 -9.74 -4.33 -10.86
N LEU A 85 -9.14 -5.12 -9.97
CA LEU A 85 -8.31 -4.64 -8.86
C LEU A 85 -6.86 -5.08 -8.95
N GLN A 86 -6.55 -6.08 -9.77
CA GLN A 86 -5.21 -6.68 -9.82
C GLN A 86 -4.12 -5.70 -10.27
N GLY A 87 -4.48 -4.63 -10.95
CA GLY A 87 -3.53 -3.59 -11.39
C GLY A 87 -3.12 -2.61 -10.28
N ILE A 88 -3.83 -2.60 -9.15
CA ILE A 88 -3.48 -1.71 -8.04
C ILE A 88 -2.22 -2.26 -7.35
N PRO A 89 -1.12 -1.49 -7.27
CA PRO A 89 0.08 -1.98 -6.62
C PRO A 89 -0.13 -2.22 -5.14
N VAL A 90 0.36 -3.34 -4.64
CA VAL A 90 0.32 -3.72 -3.23
C VAL A 90 1.74 -3.76 -2.69
N ILE A 91 2.00 -2.97 -1.67
CA ILE A 91 3.24 -2.98 -0.90
C ILE A 91 2.97 -3.82 0.35
N PHE A 92 3.63 -4.97 0.44
CA PHE A 92 3.50 -5.84 1.61
C PHE A 92 4.50 -5.36 2.67
N PHE A 93 4.03 -5.01 3.87
CA PHE A 93 4.93 -4.54 4.91
C PHE A 93 4.77 -5.36 6.19
N SER A 94 5.90 -5.78 6.77
CA SER A 94 5.91 -6.71 7.88
C SER A 94 7.17 -6.58 8.73
N ALA A 95 7.03 -6.85 10.02
CA ALA A 95 8.17 -6.98 10.93
C ALA A 95 8.90 -8.32 10.77
N ASN A 96 8.32 -9.27 10.04
CA ASN A 96 8.90 -10.59 9.83
C ASN A 96 10.16 -10.48 8.97
N SER A 97 11.24 -11.17 9.38
CA SER A 97 12.50 -11.20 8.62
C SER A 97 12.34 -11.83 7.23
N ASN A 98 11.28 -12.60 7.01
CA ASN A 98 10.98 -13.24 5.73
C ASN A 98 10.00 -12.41 4.88
N VAL A 99 9.95 -11.09 5.03
CA VAL A 99 9.00 -10.25 4.33
C VAL A 99 9.05 -10.43 2.81
N THR A 100 10.24 -10.62 2.24
CA THR A 100 10.42 -10.85 0.80
C THR A 100 9.70 -12.12 0.35
N GLN A 101 9.85 -13.21 1.10
CA GLN A 101 9.21 -14.49 0.80
C GLN A 101 7.70 -14.39 0.98
N LEU A 102 7.24 -13.73 2.04
CA LEU A 102 5.81 -13.52 2.29
C LEU A 102 5.16 -12.68 1.20
N ALA A 103 5.85 -11.65 0.74
CA ALA A 103 5.37 -10.81 -0.36
C ALA A 103 5.23 -11.60 -1.66
N ARG A 104 6.19 -12.46 -1.97
CA ARG A 104 6.11 -13.36 -3.13
C ARG A 104 4.96 -14.34 -3.02
N GLU A 105 4.79 -14.94 -1.85
CA GLU A 105 3.70 -15.87 -1.58
C GLU A 105 2.34 -15.19 -1.75
N ALA A 106 2.22 -13.95 -1.33
CA ALA A 106 1.00 -13.15 -1.46
C ALA A 106 0.79 -12.60 -2.87
N ASN A 107 1.80 -12.64 -3.74
CA ASN A 107 1.80 -12.02 -5.05
C ASN A 107 1.79 -10.49 -4.99
N ALA A 108 2.36 -9.92 -3.92
CA ALA A 108 2.51 -8.48 -3.79
C ALA A 108 3.52 -7.92 -4.78
N ASP A 109 3.38 -6.65 -5.12
CA ASP A 109 4.25 -5.99 -6.10
C ASP A 109 5.55 -5.48 -5.49
N TYR A 110 5.48 -5.06 -4.23
CA TYR A 110 6.62 -4.51 -3.48
C TYR A 110 6.58 -5.02 -2.05
N PHE A 111 7.69 -4.85 -1.34
CA PHE A 111 7.75 -5.15 0.08
C PHE A 111 8.54 -4.07 0.82
N LEU A 112 8.22 -3.90 2.11
CA LEU A 112 8.89 -3.00 3.02
C LEU A 112 8.98 -3.67 4.39
N GLN A 113 10.19 -3.81 4.91
CA GLN A 113 10.41 -4.44 6.22
C GLN A 113 10.28 -3.42 7.33
N LYS A 114 9.55 -3.76 8.39
CA LYS A 114 9.51 -2.99 9.63
C LYS A 114 10.69 -3.39 10.54
N PRO A 115 11.29 -2.47 11.27
CA PRO A 115 11.04 -1.03 11.26
C PRO A 115 11.61 -0.38 10.00
N PHE A 116 10.94 0.63 9.50
CA PHE A 116 11.40 1.41 8.36
C PHE A 116 11.50 2.88 8.77
N ASP A 117 12.33 3.64 8.06
CA ASP A 117 12.38 5.09 8.28
C ASP A 117 11.43 5.83 7.33
N ILE A 118 11.26 7.12 7.58
CA ILE A 118 10.37 7.99 6.80
C ILE A 118 10.76 7.97 5.32
N THR A 119 12.06 8.04 5.04
CA THR A 119 12.58 8.07 3.66
C THR A 119 12.25 6.79 2.91
N GLU A 120 12.39 5.63 3.56
CA GLU A 120 12.04 4.35 2.95
C GLU A 120 10.56 4.25 2.60
N LEU A 121 9.69 4.67 3.53
CA LEU A 121 8.25 4.67 3.31
C LEU A 121 7.87 5.59 2.14
N GLU A 122 8.35 6.82 2.16
CA GLU A 122 8.08 7.79 1.11
C GLU A 122 8.55 7.30 -0.26
N ALA A 123 9.76 6.75 -0.31
CA ALA A 123 10.36 6.29 -1.55
C ALA A 123 9.57 5.13 -2.17
N ILE A 124 9.18 4.13 -1.38
CA ILE A 124 8.50 2.96 -1.94
C ILE A 124 7.07 3.30 -2.38
N VAL A 125 6.37 4.16 -1.65
CA VAL A 125 5.04 4.62 -2.05
C VAL A 125 5.14 5.43 -3.34
N GLN A 126 6.13 6.31 -3.45
CA GLN A 126 6.38 7.11 -4.64
C GLN A 126 6.63 6.24 -5.88
N VAL A 127 7.46 5.22 -5.74
CA VAL A 127 7.73 4.26 -6.82
C VAL A 127 6.44 3.54 -7.23
N ALA A 128 5.67 3.08 -6.27
CA ALA A 128 4.45 2.32 -6.54
C ALA A 128 3.39 3.15 -7.27
N VAL A 129 3.16 4.41 -6.87
CA VAL A 129 2.15 5.26 -7.51
C VAL A 129 2.56 5.76 -8.88
N ASN A 130 3.86 5.77 -9.19
CA ASN A 130 4.39 6.19 -10.49
C ASN A 130 4.68 5.00 -11.40
N GLN A 131 4.30 3.80 -11.00
CA GLN A 131 4.50 2.62 -11.82
C GLN A 131 3.75 2.78 -13.15
N PRO A 132 4.40 2.49 -14.29
CA PRO A 132 3.70 2.52 -15.57
C PRO A 132 2.54 1.52 -15.54
N VAL A 133 1.37 1.96 -16.05
CA VAL A 133 0.24 1.05 -16.22
C VAL A 133 0.67 -0.03 -17.20
N PRO A 134 0.56 -1.33 -16.86
CA PRO A 134 0.92 -2.40 -17.79
C PRO A 134 0.09 -2.25 -19.06
N GLU A 135 0.73 -2.30 -20.20
CA GLU A 135 0.02 -2.34 -21.48
C GLU A 135 -0.78 -3.65 -21.54
N ALA A 136 -2.02 -3.52 -21.95
CA ALA A 136 -2.92 -4.66 -22.09
C ALA A 136 -2.41 -5.65 -23.14
#